data_d7303ac5bb645d80ef3d165e7bb12985
#
_entry.id   d7303ac5bb645d80ef3d165e7bb12985
#
_cell.length_a   1.000
_cell.length_b   1.000
_cell.length_c   1.000
_cell.angle_alpha   90.00
_cell.angle_beta   90.00
_cell.angle_gamma   90.00
#
_symmetry.space_group_name_H-M   'P 1'
#
loop_
_entity.id
_entity.type
_entity.pdbx_description
1 polymer ?
#
loop_
_entity_poly.entity_id
_entity_poly.type
_entity_poly.pdbx_seq_one_letter_code
_entity_poly.pdbx_strand_id
1 'polypeptide(L)'
;MLVGLAVGLLGLTGCPAPTNTGAKAPTNSAVPDAPAPTEPAPADATPAAPAQAATAKAEDVQAAKAVLDGIAEATCKLQPGDLLTEIVVKDGSTLSPENIALFGKLTDLEVLEIYNYRDLNDEMAAGLAGLKNLTTLALTNSTIGDPTVEMIAASFPNLTALDLSSNVNVTNSALKVICQLTKLQRLLLVQNRFNDLGTGYLENLKELRVLDLRGNMEAGDMTMEIVGALPKLTAFKHRSSAVTDMGIEYLAGNKTLKSLLIHDFVISNQAGQFLAQPPGLQELEIFRCQQFGSDGVLALKGMKLTRLTLRDLPMVDDQAMEVFTDLPELKRLYLHELESLSDSGLENLKSLQSLELLDIWTVPQMTDATVEAIAALSNLKGLSIRTTGVTDAAVDKLLAMPKLESLTFKDNASVTEEGLKKLAGKKWKKLDTGN
;
A
#
# COMPACT_ATOMS: atom_id res chain seq x y z
N MET A 1 40.50 37.26 16.61
CA MET A 1 41.77 36.71 16.11
C MET A 1 41.49 36.06 14.79
N LEU A 2 41.84 36.77 13.71
CA LEU A 2 41.77 36.27 12.32
C LEU A 2 42.90 35.28 12.08
N VAL A 3 42.60 34.19 11.38
CA VAL A 3 43.58 33.55 10.49
C VAL A 3 42.80 33.05 9.27
N GLY A 4 43.02 33.72 8.16
CA GLY A 4 42.68 33.29 6.83
C GLY A 4 43.82 32.50 6.21
N LEU A 5 43.50 31.60 5.27
CA LEU A 5 44.46 31.07 4.26
C LEU A 5 43.64 30.77 3.00
N ALA A 6 44.01 31.29 2.11
CA ALA A 6 44.35 31.65 0.76
C ALA A 6 44.11 30.51 -0.25
N VAL A 7 43.51 30.95 -1.29
CA VAL A 7 43.28 30.47 -2.67
C VAL A 7 44.54 29.87 -3.32
N GLY A 8 44.33 28.74 -4.02
CA GLY A 8 45.24 28.21 -5.02
C GLY A 8 44.53 27.83 -6.29
N LEU A 9 44.55 28.74 -7.29
CA LEU A 9 44.19 28.50 -8.70
C LEU A 9 45.40 27.83 -9.40
N LEU A 10 45.16 26.72 -10.08
CA LEU A 10 46.01 26.17 -11.17
C LEU A 10 45.01 25.50 -12.12
N GLY A 11 44.78 25.95 -13.31
CA GLY A 11 45.69 26.09 -14.41
C GLY A 11 45.21 25.12 -15.49
N LEU A 12 44.45 25.64 -16.48
CA LEU A 12 43.95 24.94 -17.69
C LEU A 12 45.11 24.46 -18.58
N THR A 13 45.10 23.19 -18.99
CA THR A 13 45.74 22.77 -20.27
C THR A 13 44.82 21.85 -21.03
N GLY A 14 44.52 22.24 -22.26
CA GLY A 14 43.62 21.58 -23.18
C GLY A 14 44.19 20.29 -23.77
N CYS A 15 43.33 19.36 -24.11
CA CYS A 15 43.64 18.23 -25.01
C CYS A 15 43.11 18.56 -26.40
N PRO A 16 43.87 18.25 -27.48
CA PRO A 16 43.44 18.49 -28.86
C PRO A 16 42.59 17.33 -29.41
N ALA A 17 41.71 17.71 -30.35
CA ALA A 17 40.88 16.79 -31.11
C ALA A 17 41.71 15.92 -32.07
N PRO A 18 41.34 14.66 -32.36
CA PRO A 18 41.97 13.89 -33.41
C PRO A 18 41.36 14.24 -34.78
N THR A 19 42.28 14.47 -35.71
CA THR A 19 42.05 14.74 -37.13
C THR A 19 41.61 13.48 -37.88
N ASN A 20 40.67 13.68 -38.76
CA ASN A 20 40.15 12.78 -39.78
C ASN A 20 41.18 12.51 -40.87
N THR A 21 41.62 11.24 -41.03
CA THR A 21 42.34 10.82 -42.27
C THR A 21 41.58 9.66 -42.91
N GLY A 22 41.07 9.94 -44.11
CA GLY A 22 40.39 8.99 -44.94
C GLY A 22 41.30 7.82 -45.42
N ALA A 23 40.72 6.65 -45.50
CA ALA A 23 41.27 5.53 -46.25
C ALA A 23 40.17 4.86 -47.09
N LYS A 24 40.54 4.68 -48.35
CA LYS A 24 39.79 4.14 -49.50
C LYS A 24 39.19 2.76 -49.24
N ALA A 25 38.04 2.56 -49.86
CA ALA A 25 37.44 1.24 -50.09
C ALA A 25 38.30 0.36 -51.01
N PRO A 26 38.35 -0.96 -50.82
CA PRO A 26 38.68 -1.90 -51.88
C PRO A 26 37.41 -2.57 -52.44
N THR A 27 37.46 -2.71 -53.75
CA THR A 27 36.49 -3.31 -54.65
C THR A 27 36.49 -4.83 -54.60
N ASN A 28 35.27 -5.38 -54.66
CA ASN A 28 34.87 -6.54 -55.44
C ASN A 28 35.65 -7.89 -55.32
N SER A 29 34.97 -8.93 -54.79
CA SER A 29 35.07 -10.26 -55.41
C SER A 29 33.95 -11.19 -54.92
N ALA A 30 33.23 -11.74 -55.92
CA ALA A 30 32.64 -13.08 -56.04
C ALA A 30 31.59 -13.55 -55.00
N VAL A 31 30.35 -13.59 -55.49
CA VAL A 31 29.24 -14.41 -54.98
C VAL A 31 29.51 -15.89 -55.31
N PRO A 32 29.42 -16.84 -54.37
CA PRO A 32 29.22 -18.24 -54.69
C PRO A 32 27.73 -18.58 -54.78
N ASP A 33 27.41 -19.45 -55.74
CA ASP A 33 26.11 -19.95 -56.13
C ASP A 33 25.22 -20.47 -54.97
N ALA A 34 23.93 -20.21 -55.11
CA ALA A 34 22.86 -20.76 -54.27
C ALA A 34 22.64 -22.25 -54.59
N PRO A 35 22.47 -23.12 -53.60
CA PRO A 35 21.99 -24.47 -53.83
C PRO A 35 20.47 -24.49 -54.13
N ALA A 36 20.11 -25.42 -55.00
CA ALA A 36 18.77 -25.68 -55.54
C ALA A 36 17.69 -25.94 -54.46
N PRO A 37 16.39 -25.68 -54.74
CA PRO A 37 15.30 -25.85 -53.80
C PRO A 37 15.08 -27.33 -53.47
N THR A 38 15.11 -27.62 -52.18
CA THR A 38 14.66 -28.92 -51.62
C THR A 38 13.14 -28.93 -51.49
N GLU A 39 12.53 -30.03 -51.85
CA GLU A 39 11.09 -30.35 -51.77
C GLU A 39 10.49 -30.03 -50.40
N PRO A 40 9.21 -29.61 -50.32
CA PRO A 40 8.51 -29.39 -49.06
C PRO A 40 8.21 -30.72 -48.37
N ALA A 41 8.61 -30.83 -47.11
CA ALA A 41 8.21 -31.91 -46.23
C ALA A 41 6.69 -31.87 -45.97
N PRO A 42 6.03 -33.01 -45.72
CA PRO A 42 4.57 -33.06 -45.58
C PRO A 42 4.11 -32.30 -44.33
N ALA A 43 3.18 -31.39 -44.56
CA ALA A 43 2.37 -30.78 -43.51
C ALA A 43 1.37 -31.81 -42.97
N ASP A 44 1.65 -32.38 -41.84
CA ASP A 44 0.61 -32.87 -40.93
C ASP A 44 1.17 -33.04 -39.51
N ALA A 45 1.13 -31.97 -38.75
CA ALA A 45 1.17 -32.03 -37.30
C ALA A 45 0.06 -31.07 -36.80
N THR A 46 -1.13 -31.62 -36.62
CA THR A 46 -2.18 -31.01 -35.81
C THR A 46 -1.56 -30.61 -34.48
N PRO A 47 -1.68 -29.33 -34.04
CA PRO A 47 -1.21 -28.94 -32.71
C PRO A 47 -1.92 -29.84 -31.69
N ALA A 48 -1.15 -30.57 -30.90
CA ALA A 48 -1.68 -31.32 -29.78
C ALA A 48 -2.46 -30.35 -28.89
N ALA A 49 -3.70 -30.68 -28.60
CA ALA A 49 -4.51 -29.97 -27.64
C ALA A 49 -3.71 -29.82 -26.35
N PRO A 50 -3.76 -28.67 -25.67
CA PRO A 50 -3.05 -28.49 -24.40
C PRO A 50 -3.48 -29.62 -23.47
N ALA A 51 -2.51 -30.37 -22.97
CA ALA A 51 -2.75 -31.43 -22.00
C ALA A 51 -3.56 -30.84 -20.85
N GLN A 52 -4.74 -31.37 -20.60
CA GLN A 52 -5.54 -30.96 -19.44
C GLN A 52 -4.66 -31.18 -18.21
N ALA A 53 -4.46 -30.11 -17.45
CA ALA A 53 -3.74 -30.19 -16.18
C ALA A 53 -4.43 -31.26 -15.31
N ALA A 54 -3.63 -32.17 -14.76
CA ALA A 54 -4.16 -33.22 -13.89
C ALA A 54 -4.85 -32.55 -12.68
N THR A 55 -6.10 -32.86 -12.44
CA THR A 55 -6.84 -32.39 -11.26
C THR A 55 -6.24 -32.99 -9.99
N ALA A 56 -6.33 -32.28 -8.87
CA ALA A 56 -5.90 -32.75 -7.57
C ALA A 56 -6.62 -34.03 -7.18
N LYS A 57 -5.92 -34.97 -6.53
CA LYS A 57 -6.56 -36.20 -6.07
C LYS A 57 -7.52 -35.93 -4.92
N ALA A 58 -8.67 -36.61 -4.89
CA ALA A 58 -9.65 -36.44 -3.84
C ALA A 58 -9.08 -36.74 -2.43
N GLU A 59 -8.14 -37.68 -2.32
CA GLU A 59 -7.44 -37.99 -1.06
C GLU A 59 -6.60 -36.82 -0.54
N ASP A 60 -5.87 -36.10 -1.44
CA ASP A 60 -5.08 -34.93 -1.08
C ASP A 60 -5.96 -33.76 -0.67
N VAL A 61 -7.11 -33.57 -1.34
CA VAL A 61 -8.12 -32.56 -0.97
C VAL A 61 -8.69 -32.81 0.41
N GLN A 62 -9.06 -34.05 0.72
CA GLN A 62 -9.59 -34.42 2.06
C GLN A 62 -8.52 -34.27 3.15
N ALA A 63 -7.28 -34.66 2.87
CA ALA A 63 -6.16 -34.47 3.80
C ALA A 63 -5.90 -32.97 4.07
N ALA A 64 -5.93 -32.12 3.03
CA ALA A 64 -5.75 -30.69 3.18
C ALA A 64 -6.87 -30.05 4.02
N LYS A 65 -8.12 -30.45 3.80
CA LYS A 65 -9.25 -30.00 4.62
C LYS A 65 -9.07 -30.37 6.09
N ALA A 66 -8.69 -31.62 6.37
CA ALA A 66 -8.44 -32.05 7.75
C ALA A 66 -7.33 -31.22 8.44
N VAL A 67 -6.28 -30.83 7.71
CA VAL A 67 -5.25 -29.92 8.22
C VAL A 67 -5.85 -28.55 8.51
N LEU A 68 -6.59 -27.98 7.57
CA LEU A 68 -7.17 -26.63 7.70
C LEU A 68 -8.22 -26.53 8.79
N ASP A 69 -9.04 -27.57 8.99
CA ASP A 69 -10.03 -27.65 10.07
C ASP A 69 -9.37 -27.62 11.47
N GLY A 70 -8.11 -28.01 11.58
CA GLY A 70 -7.31 -27.95 12.82
C GLY A 70 -6.63 -26.61 13.07
N ILE A 71 -6.69 -25.63 12.14
CA ILE A 71 -6.00 -24.35 12.23
C ILE A 71 -7.02 -23.23 12.46
N ALA A 72 -6.84 -22.47 13.54
CA ALA A 72 -7.66 -21.29 13.80
C ALA A 72 -7.51 -20.26 12.67
N GLU A 73 -8.63 -19.66 12.23
CA GLU A 73 -8.67 -18.66 11.15
C GLU A 73 -8.13 -19.15 9.79
N ALA A 74 -8.07 -20.48 9.57
CA ALA A 74 -7.88 -21.02 8.24
C ALA A 74 -9.23 -21.17 7.52
N THR A 75 -9.24 -20.86 6.24
CA THR A 75 -10.41 -21.01 5.37
C THR A 75 -10.03 -21.70 4.07
N CYS A 76 -10.98 -22.44 3.49
CA CYS A 76 -10.83 -23.00 2.16
C CYS A 76 -12.14 -22.88 1.38
N LYS A 77 -12.02 -22.88 0.04
CA LYS A 77 -13.19 -22.83 -0.85
C LYS A 77 -13.17 -23.99 -1.82
N LEU A 78 -14.28 -24.69 -1.83
CA LEU A 78 -14.55 -25.79 -2.76
C LEU A 78 -15.53 -25.33 -3.84
N GLN A 79 -15.25 -25.73 -5.08
CA GLN A 79 -16.18 -25.61 -6.20
C GLN A 79 -16.90 -26.95 -6.45
N PRO A 80 -17.98 -26.97 -7.26
CA PRO A 80 -18.67 -28.21 -7.61
C PRO A 80 -17.69 -29.25 -8.18
N GLY A 81 -17.80 -30.50 -7.69
CA GLY A 81 -16.89 -31.58 -8.01
C GLY A 81 -15.72 -31.73 -7.04
N ASP A 82 -15.84 -31.18 -5.83
CA ASP A 82 -14.84 -31.20 -4.75
C ASP A 82 -13.49 -30.57 -5.15
N LEU A 83 -13.49 -29.61 -6.07
CA LEU A 83 -12.30 -28.87 -6.50
C LEU A 83 -11.93 -27.83 -5.44
N LEU A 84 -10.80 -28.00 -4.79
CA LEU A 84 -10.26 -27.04 -3.82
C LEU A 84 -9.51 -25.94 -4.57
N THR A 85 -10.09 -24.73 -4.62
CA THR A 85 -9.58 -23.60 -5.41
C THR A 85 -8.95 -22.48 -4.57
N GLU A 86 -9.23 -22.44 -3.26
CA GLU A 86 -8.72 -21.40 -2.39
C GLU A 86 -8.32 -21.96 -1.03
N ILE A 87 -7.14 -21.58 -0.57
CA ILE A 87 -6.64 -21.79 0.79
C ILE A 87 -6.15 -20.46 1.34
N VAL A 88 -6.64 -20.07 2.51
CA VAL A 88 -6.18 -18.90 3.27
C VAL A 88 -5.88 -19.32 4.70
N VAL A 89 -4.65 -19.17 5.14
CA VAL A 89 -4.18 -19.43 6.49
C VAL A 89 -3.67 -18.12 7.09
N LYS A 90 -4.40 -17.54 8.05
CA LYS A 90 -4.06 -16.23 8.64
C LYS A 90 -2.86 -16.28 9.58
N ASP A 91 -2.63 -17.43 10.19
CA ASP A 91 -1.44 -17.71 11.01
C ASP A 91 -0.91 -19.10 10.68
N GLY A 92 0.19 -19.14 9.92
CA GLY A 92 0.86 -20.35 9.48
C GLY A 92 1.79 -20.97 10.53
N SER A 93 1.88 -20.42 11.75
CA SER A 93 2.84 -20.86 12.78
C SER A 93 2.67 -22.31 13.18
N THR A 94 1.52 -22.92 12.93
CA THR A 94 1.21 -24.33 13.22
C THR A 94 1.36 -25.25 12.01
N LEU A 95 1.67 -24.71 10.83
CA LEU A 95 1.90 -25.52 9.63
C LEU A 95 3.23 -26.28 9.74
N SER A 96 3.24 -27.51 9.20
CA SER A 96 4.45 -28.31 9.06
C SER A 96 4.96 -28.32 7.60
N PRO A 97 6.21 -28.74 7.35
CA PRO A 97 6.73 -28.95 5.99
C PRO A 97 5.86 -29.87 5.14
N GLU A 98 5.29 -30.92 5.76
CA GLU A 98 4.41 -31.90 5.12
C GLU A 98 3.09 -31.23 4.66
N ASN A 99 2.59 -30.22 5.41
CA ASN A 99 1.41 -29.48 5.01
C ASN A 99 1.69 -28.65 3.75
N ILE A 100 2.86 -28.02 3.63
CA ILE A 100 3.26 -27.29 2.43
C ILE A 100 3.41 -28.26 1.24
N ALA A 101 4.05 -29.39 1.45
CA ALA A 101 4.18 -30.42 0.41
C ALA A 101 2.81 -30.98 -0.03
N LEU A 102 1.85 -31.09 0.89
CA LEU A 102 0.46 -31.48 0.59
C LEU A 102 -0.23 -30.40 -0.24
N PHE A 103 -0.13 -29.11 0.17
CA PHE A 103 -0.73 -28.02 -0.59
C PHE A 103 -0.19 -27.93 -2.03
N GLY A 104 1.11 -28.23 -2.24
CA GLY A 104 1.73 -28.27 -3.56
C GLY A 104 1.16 -29.31 -4.52
N LYS A 105 0.39 -30.30 -4.02
CA LYS A 105 -0.31 -31.31 -4.85
C LYS A 105 -1.70 -30.85 -5.33
N LEU A 106 -2.21 -29.75 -4.78
CA LEU A 106 -3.54 -29.25 -5.04
C LEU A 106 -3.56 -28.38 -6.31
N THR A 107 -3.39 -29.01 -7.47
CA THR A 107 -3.17 -28.34 -8.75
C THR A 107 -4.33 -27.46 -9.23
N ASP A 108 -5.51 -27.59 -8.62
CA ASP A 108 -6.69 -26.76 -8.91
C ASP A 108 -6.70 -25.43 -8.15
N LEU A 109 -5.71 -25.16 -7.26
CA LEU A 109 -5.64 -23.93 -6.50
C LEU A 109 -5.43 -22.72 -7.42
N GLU A 110 -6.29 -21.73 -7.24
CA GLU A 110 -6.24 -20.39 -7.83
C GLU A 110 -5.73 -19.36 -6.81
N VAL A 111 -5.99 -19.60 -5.52
CA VAL A 111 -5.60 -18.72 -4.40
C VAL A 111 -4.91 -19.54 -3.33
N LEU A 112 -3.68 -19.13 -2.98
CA LEU A 112 -2.95 -19.64 -1.83
C LEU A 112 -2.39 -18.47 -1.03
N GLU A 113 -2.90 -18.28 0.18
CA GLU A 113 -2.43 -17.23 1.10
C GLU A 113 -2.02 -17.86 2.42
N ILE A 114 -0.73 -17.75 2.76
CA ILE A 114 -0.15 -18.21 4.03
C ILE A 114 0.55 -17.02 4.67
N TYR A 115 0.00 -16.58 5.80
CA TYR A 115 0.53 -15.47 6.58
C TYR A 115 1.26 -15.97 7.83
N ASN A 116 2.32 -15.26 8.24
CA ASN A 116 3.03 -15.50 9.49
C ASN A 116 3.61 -16.92 9.65
N TYR A 117 4.16 -17.51 8.58
CA TYR A 117 4.84 -18.80 8.67
C TYR A 117 6.36 -18.61 8.63
N ARG A 118 6.96 -18.32 9.79
CA ARG A 118 8.40 -17.99 9.91
C ARG A 118 9.34 -19.10 9.47
N ASP A 119 8.93 -20.35 9.62
CA ASP A 119 9.76 -21.51 9.27
C ASP A 119 9.72 -21.84 7.77
N LEU A 120 8.80 -21.22 7.00
CA LEU A 120 8.75 -21.39 5.54
C LEU A 120 10.03 -20.86 4.91
N ASN A 121 10.78 -21.72 4.30
CA ASN A 121 12.04 -21.42 3.60
C ASN A 121 11.95 -21.76 2.10
N ASP A 122 13.01 -21.50 1.36
CA ASP A 122 13.06 -21.72 -0.09
C ASP A 122 12.86 -23.19 -0.48
N GLU A 123 13.38 -24.15 0.31
CA GLU A 123 13.23 -25.58 0.05
C GLU A 123 11.77 -26.02 0.15
N MET A 124 11.08 -25.61 1.22
CA MET A 124 9.66 -25.89 1.40
C MET A 124 8.82 -25.22 0.30
N ALA A 125 9.09 -23.95 0.00
CA ALA A 125 8.35 -23.17 -1.00
C ALA A 125 8.48 -23.76 -2.41
N ALA A 126 9.63 -24.39 -2.74
CA ALA A 126 9.83 -25.08 -4.00
C ALA A 126 8.78 -26.19 -4.24
N GLY A 127 8.25 -26.80 -3.17
CA GLY A 127 7.16 -27.78 -3.26
C GLY A 127 5.86 -27.23 -3.86
N LEU A 128 5.68 -25.90 -3.88
CA LEU A 128 4.50 -25.26 -4.45
C LEU A 128 4.57 -25.08 -5.98
N ALA A 129 5.70 -25.33 -6.63
CA ALA A 129 5.93 -25.04 -8.05
C ALA A 129 4.93 -25.74 -9.02
N GLY A 130 4.21 -26.75 -8.54
CA GLY A 130 3.16 -27.47 -9.29
C GLY A 130 1.85 -26.71 -9.49
N LEU A 131 1.60 -25.62 -8.74
CA LEU A 131 0.32 -24.90 -8.68
C LEU A 131 0.13 -23.93 -9.86
N LYS A 132 0.03 -24.44 -11.08
CA LYS A 132 0.06 -23.65 -12.33
C LYS A 132 -1.15 -22.74 -12.52
N ASN A 133 -2.24 -22.95 -11.76
CA ASN A 133 -3.47 -22.18 -11.87
C ASN A 133 -3.51 -20.98 -10.92
N LEU A 134 -2.47 -20.76 -10.10
CA LEU A 134 -2.44 -19.65 -9.16
C LEU A 134 -2.55 -18.29 -9.87
N THR A 135 -3.50 -17.51 -9.38
CA THR A 135 -3.71 -16.09 -9.72
C THR A 135 -3.41 -15.18 -8.54
N THR A 136 -3.48 -15.73 -7.31
CA THR A 136 -3.17 -15.01 -6.07
C THR A 136 -2.25 -15.85 -5.19
N LEU A 137 -1.16 -15.25 -4.73
CA LEU A 137 -0.21 -15.86 -3.82
C LEU A 137 0.19 -14.89 -2.73
N ALA A 138 0.12 -15.33 -1.47
CA ALA A 138 0.72 -14.63 -0.34
C ALA A 138 1.59 -15.60 0.48
N LEU A 139 2.85 -15.24 0.67
CA LEU A 139 3.80 -15.92 1.56
C LEU A 139 4.48 -14.84 2.40
N THR A 140 3.98 -14.59 3.63
CA THR A 140 4.43 -13.44 4.41
C THR A 140 5.10 -13.82 5.72
N ASN A 141 6.01 -12.95 6.18
CA ASN A 141 6.71 -13.11 7.44
C ASN A 141 7.35 -14.51 7.56
N SER A 142 8.18 -14.82 6.58
CA SER A 142 8.85 -16.12 6.44
C SER A 142 10.36 -15.94 6.21
N THR A 143 11.09 -17.03 5.99
CA THR A 143 12.53 -17.01 5.70
C THR A 143 12.84 -17.25 4.22
N ILE A 144 11.84 -17.18 3.35
CA ILE A 144 12.05 -17.26 1.89
C ILE A 144 12.94 -16.12 1.39
N GLY A 145 13.67 -16.39 0.30
CA GLY A 145 14.55 -15.44 -0.34
C GLY A 145 14.35 -15.36 -1.86
N ASP A 146 15.37 -14.87 -2.55
CA ASP A 146 15.37 -14.71 -4.01
C ASP A 146 15.10 -16.04 -4.76
N PRO A 147 15.57 -17.24 -4.33
CA PRO A 147 15.26 -18.50 -5.00
C PRO A 147 13.75 -18.80 -5.06
N THR A 148 13.01 -18.50 -3.98
CA THR A 148 11.53 -18.64 -4.01
C THR A 148 10.91 -17.70 -5.02
N VAL A 149 11.39 -16.46 -5.12
CA VAL A 149 10.88 -15.50 -6.12
C VAL A 149 11.16 -15.95 -7.55
N GLU A 150 12.32 -16.51 -7.83
CA GLU A 150 12.63 -17.11 -9.12
C GLU A 150 11.68 -18.27 -9.46
N MET A 151 11.41 -19.14 -8.48
CA MET A 151 10.44 -20.23 -8.63
C MET A 151 9.03 -19.67 -8.91
N ILE A 152 8.58 -18.65 -8.19
CA ILE A 152 7.28 -18.01 -8.39
C ILE A 152 7.16 -17.48 -9.82
N ALA A 153 8.13 -16.72 -10.30
CA ALA A 153 8.10 -16.13 -11.64
C ALA A 153 8.10 -17.21 -12.75
N ALA A 154 8.88 -18.28 -12.57
CA ALA A 154 8.92 -19.39 -13.51
C ALA A 154 7.66 -20.26 -13.50
N SER A 155 7.02 -20.39 -12.34
CA SER A 155 5.92 -21.35 -12.15
C SER A 155 4.53 -20.76 -12.32
N PHE A 156 4.33 -19.45 -12.01
CA PHE A 156 3.01 -18.83 -11.89
C PHE A 156 2.82 -17.62 -12.82
N PRO A 157 2.87 -17.80 -14.16
CA PRO A 157 2.82 -16.70 -15.13
C PRO A 157 1.46 -15.99 -15.19
N ASN A 158 0.45 -16.51 -14.48
CA ASN A 158 -0.90 -15.95 -14.44
C ASN A 158 -1.19 -15.16 -13.15
N LEU A 159 -0.19 -14.95 -12.29
CA LEU A 159 -0.37 -14.17 -11.07
C LEU A 159 -0.86 -12.75 -11.39
N THR A 160 -1.92 -12.36 -10.71
CA THR A 160 -2.48 -11.00 -10.70
C THR A 160 -2.31 -10.33 -9.34
N ALA A 161 -2.15 -11.12 -8.26
CA ALA A 161 -1.90 -10.63 -6.92
C ALA A 161 -0.75 -11.39 -6.25
N LEU A 162 0.22 -10.65 -5.71
CA LEU A 162 1.37 -11.19 -5.00
C LEU A 162 1.62 -10.39 -3.73
N ASP A 163 1.72 -11.09 -2.59
CA ASP A 163 2.13 -10.54 -1.31
C ASP A 163 3.34 -11.30 -0.78
N LEU A 164 4.47 -10.61 -0.71
CA LEU A 164 5.72 -11.10 -0.14
C LEU A 164 6.17 -10.22 1.04
N SER A 165 5.23 -9.65 1.77
CA SER A 165 5.52 -8.75 2.88
C SER A 165 6.30 -9.44 4.00
N SER A 166 7.20 -8.69 4.63
CA SER A 166 8.00 -9.13 5.78
C SER A 166 8.95 -10.32 5.50
N ASN A 167 9.46 -10.40 4.27
CA ASN A 167 10.46 -11.38 3.88
C ASN A 167 11.81 -10.68 3.66
N VAL A 168 12.58 -10.51 4.73
CA VAL A 168 13.80 -9.71 4.74
C VAL A 168 14.96 -10.30 3.91
N ASN A 169 14.85 -11.56 3.48
CA ASN A 169 15.82 -12.22 2.62
C ASN A 169 15.51 -12.03 1.12
N VAL A 170 14.34 -11.46 0.80
CA VAL A 170 14.00 -11.07 -0.58
C VAL A 170 14.67 -9.73 -0.87
N THR A 171 15.60 -9.72 -1.83
CA THR A 171 16.47 -8.58 -2.13
C THR A 171 16.02 -7.78 -3.35
N ASN A 172 16.72 -6.68 -3.64
CA ASN A 172 16.52 -5.90 -4.87
C ASN A 172 16.63 -6.74 -6.16
N SER A 173 17.45 -7.81 -6.15
CA SER A 173 17.57 -8.71 -7.30
C SER A 173 16.25 -9.44 -7.60
N ALA A 174 15.49 -9.81 -6.55
CA ALA A 174 14.18 -10.42 -6.69
C ALA A 174 13.17 -9.49 -7.37
N LEU A 175 13.23 -8.17 -7.14
CA LEU A 175 12.32 -7.23 -7.81
C LEU A 175 12.44 -7.26 -9.33
N LYS A 176 13.66 -7.45 -9.86
CA LYS A 176 13.86 -7.64 -11.30
C LYS A 176 13.11 -8.86 -11.83
N VAL A 177 13.01 -9.91 -11.02
CA VAL A 177 12.32 -11.16 -11.38
C VAL A 177 10.80 -11.01 -11.21
N ILE A 178 10.34 -10.45 -10.09
CA ILE A 178 8.91 -10.13 -9.85
C ILE A 178 8.33 -9.30 -11.00
N CYS A 179 9.08 -8.32 -11.49
CA CYS A 179 8.64 -7.42 -12.55
C CYS A 179 8.54 -8.07 -13.94
N GLN A 180 8.88 -9.34 -14.09
CA GLN A 180 8.53 -10.15 -15.26
C GLN A 180 7.08 -10.65 -15.23
N LEU A 181 6.43 -10.65 -14.07
CA LEU A 181 5.02 -11.00 -13.89
C LEU A 181 4.12 -9.83 -14.33
N THR A 182 4.12 -9.51 -15.61
CA THR A 182 3.48 -8.30 -16.17
C THR A 182 1.96 -8.25 -16.03
N LYS A 183 1.31 -9.36 -15.62
CA LYS A 183 -0.13 -9.41 -15.32
C LYS A 183 -0.46 -8.94 -13.90
N LEU A 184 0.52 -8.66 -13.06
CA LEU A 184 0.29 -8.23 -11.68
C LEU A 184 -0.53 -6.93 -11.64
N GLN A 185 -1.60 -6.99 -10.87
CA GLN A 185 -2.48 -5.87 -10.56
C GLN A 185 -2.35 -5.43 -9.11
N ARG A 186 -1.93 -6.33 -8.23
CA ARG A 186 -1.72 -6.07 -6.80
C ARG A 186 -0.37 -6.63 -6.38
N LEU A 187 0.47 -5.76 -5.81
CA LEU A 187 1.79 -6.14 -5.29
C LEU A 187 1.98 -5.53 -3.90
N LEU A 188 2.17 -6.40 -2.91
CA LEU A 188 2.43 -5.99 -1.53
C LEU A 188 3.82 -6.46 -1.13
N LEU A 189 4.64 -5.52 -0.68
CA LEU A 189 6.04 -5.72 -0.33
C LEU A 189 6.36 -4.93 0.96
N VAL A 190 5.48 -5.04 1.96
CA VAL A 190 5.60 -4.31 3.22
C VAL A 190 6.76 -4.85 4.05
N GLN A 191 7.58 -3.96 4.65
CA GLN A 191 8.68 -4.35 5.55
C GLN A 191 9.71 -5.33 4.94
N ASN A 192 10.01 -5.17 3.66
CA ASN A 192 11.17 -5.77 3.04
C ASN A 192 12.37 -4.79 3.17
N ARG A 193 13.38 -4.88 2.33
CA ARG A 193 14.55 -4.00 2.37
C ARG A 193 14.87 -3.45 0.98
N PHE A 194 13.84 -3.12 0.23
CA PHE A 194 14.01 -2.55 -1.10
C PHE A 194 14.42 -1.08 -1.02
N ASN A 195 15.23 -0.67 -1.97
CA ASN A 195 15.63 0.71 -2.19
C ASN A 195 15.36 1.11 -3.65
N ASP A 196 15.74 2.32 -4.02
CA ASP A 196 15.51 2.88 -5.36
C ASP A 196 16.08 2.03 -6.50
N LEU A 197 17.20 1.31 -6.28
CA LEU A 197 17.79 0.45 -7.33
C LEU A 197 16.86 -0.73 -7.67
N GLY A 198 16.24 -1.32 -6.64
CA GLY A 198 15.30 -2.43 -6.86
C GLY A 198 13.97 -1.96 -7.41
N THR A 199 13.40 -0.90 -6.84
CA THR A 199 12.08 -0.39 -7.22
C THR A 199 12.05 0.19 -8.64
N GLY A 200 13.20 0.53 -9.23
CA GLY A 200 13.30 0.94 -10.63
C GLY A 200 12.68 -0.05 -11.61
N TYR A 201 12.72 -1.36 -11.33
CA TYR A 201 12.12 -2.38 -12.19
C TYR A 201 10.58 -2.36 -12.20
N LEU A 202 9.91 -1.72 -11.21
CA LEU A 202 8.45 -1.62 -11.14
C LEU A 202 7.84 -0.94 -12.37
N GLU A 203 8.63 -0.19 -13.13
CA GLU A 203 8.19 0.43 -14.39
C GLU A 203 7.59 -0.58 -15.39
N ASN A 204 7.96 -1.87 -15.30
CA ASN A 204 7.48 -2.93 -16.19
C ASN A 204 6.06 -3.40 -15.85
N LEU A 205 5.56 -3.11 -14.64
CA LEU A 205 4.25 -3.58 -14.16
C LEU A 205 3.10 -2.63 -14.60
N LYS A 206 2.85 -2.54 -15.90
CA LYS A 206 1.87 -1.60 -16.48
C LYS A 206 0.41 -1.91 -16.11
N GLU A 207 0.11 -3.11 -15.63
CA GLU A 207 -1.23 -3.49 -15.14
C GLU A 207 -1.44 -3.20 -13.66
N LEU A 208 -0.40 -2.74 -12.93
CA LEU A 208 -0.45 -2.56 -11.48
C LEU A 208 -1.48 -1.50 -11.08
N ARG A 209 -2.35 -1.87 -10.15
CA ARG A 209 -3.43 -1.04 -9.58
C ARG A 209 -3.22 -0.73 -8.11
N VAL A 210 -2.64 -1.67 -7.38
CA VAL A 210 -2.39 -1.54 -5.93
C VAL A 210 -0.92 -1.87 -5.66
N LEU A 211 -0.22 -0.94 -5.04
CA LEU A 211 1.16 -1.12 -4.59
C LEU A 211 1.28 -0.71 -3.12
N ASP A 212 1.87 -1.58 -2.31
CA ASP A 212 2.19 -1.28 -0.91
C ASP A 212 3.68 -1.52 -0.64
N LEU A 213 4.42 -0.44 -0.42
CA LEU A 213 5.86 -0.44 -0.14
C LEU A 213 6.19 0.03 1.28
N ARG A 214 5.22 0.03 2.21
CA ARG A 214 5.45 0.53 3.56
C ARG A 214 6.58 -0.22 4.27
N GLY A 215 7.49 0.56 4.86
CA GLY A 215 8.60 0.01 5.63
C GLY A 215 9.84 -0.34 4.80
N ASN A 216 9.87 -0.01 3.50
CA ASN A 216 11.07 0.00 2.68
C ASN A 216 11.70 1.39 2.79
N MET A 217 12.46 1.61 3.88
CA MET A 217 12.86 2.94 4.34
C MET A 217 13.83 3.66 3.42
N GLU A 218 14.51 2.93 2.52
CA GLU A 218 15.47 3.45 1.55
C GLU A 218 14.89 3.61 0.13
N ALA A 219 13.62 3.27 -0.07
CA ALA A 219 12.91 3.53 -1.32
C ALA A 219 12.44 5.00 -1.31
N GLY A 220 13.10 5.85 -2.06
CA GLY A 220 13.02 7.30 -2.00
C GLY A 220 12.37 7.96 -3.22
N ASP A 221 12.90 9.13 -3.60
CA ASP A 221 12.34 9.95 -4.67
C ASP A 221 12.38 9.27 -6.05
N MET A 222 13.40 8.45 -6.34
CA MET A 222 13.44 7.69 -7.61
C MET A 222 12.33 6.63 -7.66
N THR A 223 12.00 6.00 -6.53
CA THR A 223 10.83 5.11 -6.42
C THR A 223 9.55 5.88 -6.74
N MET A 224 9.40 7.10 -6.23
CA MET A 224 8.21 7.93 -6.45
C MET A 224 8.06 8.35 -7.92
N GLU A 225 9.17 8.60 -8.64
CA GLU A 225 9.18 8.86 -10.08
C GLU A 225 8.57 7.69 -10.86
N ILE A 226 9.04 6.48 -10.59
CA ILE A 226 8.51 5.27 -11.24
C ILE A 226 7.03 5.05 -10.92
N VAL A 227 6.66 5.18 -9.63
CA VAL A 227 5.28 5.01 -9.17
C VAL A 227 4.35 6.06 -9.81
N GLY A 228 4.79 7.31 -9.90
CA GLY A 228 4.05 8.40 -10.54
C GLY A 228 3.74 8.13 -12.02
N ALA A 229 4.62 7.38 -12.72
CA ALA A 229 4.48 7.03 -14.13
C ALA A 229 3.64 5.76 -14.38
N LEU A 230 3.21 5.01 -13.35
CA LEU A 230 2.41 3.79 -13.52
C LEU A 230 1.01 4.11 -14.04
N PRO A 231 0.60 3.59 -15.22
CA PRO A 231 -0.56 4.11 -15.95
C PRO A 231 -1.91 3.67 -15.38
N LYS A 232 -1.95 2.65 -14.53
CA LYS A 232 -3.19 2.08 -13.97
C LYS A 232 -3.22 2.09 -12.45
N LEU A 233 -2.22 2.69 -11.79
CA LEU A 233 -2.12 2.68 -10.34
C LEU A 233 -3.25 3.52 -9.72
N THR A 234 -4.05 2.88 -8.87
CA THR A 234 -5.20 3.51 -8.19
C THR A 234 -4.98 3.65 -6.69
N ALA A 235 -4.15 2.81 -6.09
CA ALA A 235 -3.84 2.87 -4.66
C ALA A 235 -2.35 2.66 -4.42
N PHE A 236 -1.74 3.59 -3.71
CA PHE A 236 -0.34 3.52 -3.32
C PHE A 236 -0.18 3.78 -1.83
N LYS A 237 0.60 2.92 -1.17
CA LYS A 237 0.94 3.05 0.24
C LYS A 237 2.44 2.97 0.38
N HIS A 238 3.01 3.97 1.04
CA HIS A 238 4.45 3.97 1.28
C HIS A 238 4.80 4.54 2.65
N ARG A 239 5.82 3.95 3.25
CA ARG A 239 6.47 4.43 4.46
C ARG A 239 7.97 4.40 4.23
N SER A 240 8.59 5.58 4.24
CA SER A 240 10.02 5.77 3.97
C SER A 240 10.52 7.05 4.59
N SER A 241 11.79 7.07 4.99
CA SER A 241 12.49 8.29 5.40
C SER A 241 13.37 8.89 4.29
N ALA A 242 13.29 8.36 3.07
CA ALA A 242 14.07 8.78 1.93
C ALA A 242 13.27 9.58 0.88
N VAL A 243 11.96 9.79 1.10
CA VAL A 243 11.09 10.56 0.20
C VAL A 243 11.02 12.01 0.67
N THR A 244 11.25 12.94 -0.27
CA THR A 244 11.19 14.39 -0.07
C THR A 244 10.03 15.03 -0.85
N ASP A 245 9.95 16.36 -0.86
CA ASP A 245 8.98 17.11 -1.67
C ASP A 245 9.09 16.77 -3.16
N MET A 246 10.30 16.49 -3.66
CA MET A 246 10.53 16.08 -5.05
C MET A 246 9.83 14.75 -5.38
N GLY A 247 9.87 13.78 -4.45
CA GLY A 247 9.14 12.52 -4.61
C GLY A 247 7.64 12.72 -4.75
N ILE A 248 7.06 13.65 -3.97
CA ILE A 248 5.64 13.99 -4.08
C ILE A 248 5.33 14.68 -5.42
N GLU A 249 6.22 15.55 -5.90
CA GLU A 249 6.05 16.22 -7.20
C GLU A 249 5.88 15.23 -8.35
N TYR A 250 6.59 14.09 -8.34
CA TYR A 250 6.43 13.06 -9.35
C TYR A 250 5.04 12.43 -9.40
N LEU A 251 4.28 12.47 -8.29
CA LEU A 251 2.89 11.98 -8.27
C LEU A 251 1.89 12.97 -8.86
N ALA A 252 2.25 14.25 -8.96
CA ALA A 252 1.35 15.33 -9.39
C ALA A 252 0.71 15.08 -10.76
N GLY A 253 1.44 14.43 -11.67
CA GLY A 253 0.96 14.08 -13.01
C GLY A 253 0.09 12.83 -13.11
N ASN A 254 -0.02 12.03 -12.04
CA ASN A 254 -0.73 10.76 -12.07
C ASN A 254 -2.25 10.97 -12.11
N LYS A 255 -2.91 10.46 -13.17
CA LYS A 255 -4.35 10.67 -13.43
C LYS A 255 -5.23 9.55 -12.87
N THR A 256 -4.65 8.45 -12.41
CA THR A 256 -5.38 7.25 -12.01
C THR A 256 -5.39 7.03 -10.50
N LEU A 257 -4.48 7.70 -9.78
CA LEU A 257 -4.34 7.56 -8.32
C LEU A 257 -5.59 8.09 -7.61
N LYS A 258 -6.18 7.24 -6.76
CA LYS A 258 -7.37 7.54 -5.96
C LYS A 258 -7.11 7.49 -4.47
N SER A 259 -6.17 6.66 -4.03
CA SER A 259 -5.85 6.47 -2.61
C SER A 259 -4.33 6.54 -2.43
N LEU A 260 -3.88 7.43 -1.56
CA LEU A 260 -2.47 7.67 -1.23
C LEU A 260 -2.28 7.67 0.29
N LEU A 261 -1.39 6.80 0.77
CA LEU A 261 -0.91 6.79 2.14
C LEU A 261 0.59 7.07 2.16
N ILE A 262 0.99 8.13 2.84
CA ILE A 262 2.38 8.54 3.01
C ILE A 262 2.73 8.63 4.49
N HIS A 263 3.77 7.89 4.89
CA HIS A 263 4.21 7.79 6.27
C HIS A 263 5.70 8.04 6.39
N ASP A 264 6.11 8.79 7.41
CA ASP A 264 7.52 9.09 7.75
C ASP A 264 8.30 9.85 6.66
N PHE A 265 7.63 10.45 5.68
CA PHE A 265 8.28 11.20 4.61
C PHE A 265 8.92 12.49 5.14
N VAL A 266 10.06 12.86 4.58
CA VAL A 266 10.79 14.10 4.88
C VAL A 266 10.28 15.21 3.96
N ILE A 267 9.00 15.52 4.06
CA ILE A 267 8.30 16.52 3.24
C ILE A 267 8.02 17.78 4.04
N SER A 268 8.06 18.92 3.36
CA SER A 268 7.69 20.23 3.88
C SER A 268 6.26 20.62 3.47
N ASN A 269 5.87 21.87 3.79
CA ASN A 269 4.59 22.44 3.34
C ASN A 269 4.46 22.52 1.81
N GLN A 270 5.58 22.53 1.06
CA GLN A 270 5.56 22.56 -0.39
C GLN A 270 4.88 21.32 -0.98
N ALA A 271 5.05 20.15 -0.35
CA ALA A 271 4.40 18.92 -0.78
C ALA A 271 2.87 19.05 -0.89
N GLY A 272 2.23 19.90 -0.08
CA GLY A 272 0.79 20.12 -0.11
C GLY A 272 0.29 20.57 -1.50
N GLN A 273 1.04 21.43 -2.18
CA GLN A 273 0.71 21.89 -3.53
C GLN A 273 0.78 20.76 -4.56
N PHE A 274 1.72 19.84 -4.43
CA PHE A 274 1.84 18.68 -5.31
C PHE A 274 0.78 17.62 -5.01
N LEU A 275 0.46 17.39 -3.73
CA LEU A 275 -0.61 16.47 -3.30
C LEU A 275 -1.98 16.89 -3.82
N ALA A 276 -2.20 18.18 -4.03
CA ALA A 276 -3.47 18.71 -4.57
C ALA A 276 -3.63 18.54 -6.09
N GLN A 277 -2.57 18.14 -6.82
CA GLN A 277 -2.60 18.10 -8.29
C GLN A 277 -3.20 16.81 -8.88
N PRO A 278 -3.03 15.60 -8.33
CA PRO A 278 -3.63 14.39 -8.89
C PRO A 278 -5.17 14.51 -8.93
N PRO A 279 -5.78 14.61 -10.12
CA PRO A 279 -7.19 15.04 -10.25
C PRO A 279 -8.18 13.99 -9.74
N GLY A 280 -7.73 12.77 -9.56
CA GLY A 280 -8.55 11.63 -9.12
C GLY A 280 -8.42 11.29 -7.65
N LEU A 281 -7.55 11.99 -6.89
CA LEU A 281 -7.26 11.62 -5.51
C LEU A 281 -8.49 11.86 -4.61
N GLN A 282 -8.94 10.79 -3.96
CA GLN A 282 -10.13 10.75 -3.10
C GLN A 282 -9.82 10.39 -1.65
N GLU A 283 -8.74 9.65 -1.42
CA GLU A 283 -8.33 9.25 -0.10
C GLU A 283 -6.86 9.64 0.12
N LEU A 284 -6.62 10.41 1.18
CA LEU A 284 -5.28 10.87 1.54
C LEU A 284 -5.04 10.59 3.02
N GLU A 285 -3.91 9.95 3.33
CA GLU A 285 -3.42 9.78 4.69
C GLU A 285 -1.99 10.31 4.78
N ILE A 286 -1.74 11.22 5.72
CA ILE A 286 -0.43 11.79 6.03
C ILE A 286 -0.15 11.47 7.49
N PHE A 287 0.89 10.66 7.72
CA PHE A 287 1.27 10.21 9.05
C PHE A 287 2.75 10.43 9.32
N ARG A 288 3.03 11.09 10.42
CA ARG A 288 4.38 11.29 10.96
C ARG A 288 5.37 11.94 9.98
N CYS A 289 4.87 12.89 9.18
CA CYS A 289 5.68 13.76 8.34
C CYS A 289 6.01 15.03 9.13
N GLN A 290 7.15 15.03 9.83
CA GLN A 290 7.46 15.98 10.90
C GLN A 290 7.58 17.45 10.49
N GLN A 291 7.83 17.73 9.20
CA GLN A 291 7.97 19.10 8.67
C GLN A 291 6.74 19.55 7.85
N PHE A 292 5.74 18.66 7.69
CA PHE A 292 4.49 18.99 7.03
C PHE A 292 3.53 19.62 8.03
N GLY A 293 3.23 20.89 7.84
CA GLY A 293 2.45 21.71 8.78
C GLY A 293 1.19 22.30 8.16
N SER A 294 0.70 23.36 8.82
CA SER A 294 -0.60 23.99 8.53
C SER A 294 -0.72 24.51 7.08
N ASP A 295 0.31 25.17 6.53
CA ASP A 295 0.27 25.62 5.14
C ASP A 295 0.18 24.47 4.14
N GLY A 296 0.84 23.32 4.43
CA GLY A 296 0.75 22.11 3.62
C GLY A 296 -0.66 21.53 3.61
N VAL A 297 -1.35 21.50 4.76
CA VAL A 297 -2.75 21.09 4.87
C VAL A 297 -3.66 22.07 4.15
N LEU A 298 -3.44 23.38 4.29
CA LEU A 298 -4.25 24.41 3.62
C LEU A 298 -4.17 24.33 2.08
N ALA A 299 -3.06 23.87 1.53
CA ALA A 299 -2.92 23.64 0.09
C ALA A 299 -3.89 22.57 -0.48
N LEU A 300 -4.51 21.75 0.40
CA LEU A 300 -5.51 20.74 0.01
C LEU A 300 -6.92 21.32 -0.18
N LYS A 301 -7.13 22.62 0.02
CA LYS A 301 -8.44 23.30 -0.24
C LYS A 301 -8.91 23.03 -1.67
N GLY A 302 -10.19 22.78 -1.86
CA GLY A 302 -10.82 22.52 -3.15
C GLY A 302 -10.69 21.09 -3.67
N MET A 303 -9.94 20.21 -3.00
CA MET A 303 -9.84 18.81 -3.39
C MET A 303 -11.18 18.07 -3.18
N LYS A 304 -11.40 17.06 -4.01
CA LYS A 304 -12.59 16.17 -3.90
C LYS A 304 -12.33 14.96 -3.01
N LEU A 305 -11.69 15.20 -1.87
CA LEU A 305 -11.40 14.14 -0.92
C LEU A 305 -12.70 13.61 -0.29
N THR A 306 -12.81 12.29 -0.25
CA THR A 306 -13.87 11.57 0.48
C THR A 306 -13.37 11.01 1.81
N ARG A 307 -12.04 10.86 1.95
CA ARG A 307 -11.37 10.46 3.17
C ARG A 307 -10.08 11.24 3.37
N LEU A 308 -9.90 11.80 4.57
CA LEU A 308 -8.67 12.46 5.00
C LEU A 308 -8.25 11.91 6.36
N THR A 309 -6.97 11.56 6.48
CA THR A 309 -6.34 11.21 7.76
C THR A 309 -5.11 12.07 7.94
N LEU A 310 -5.10 12.84 9.04
CA LEU A 310 -3.96 13.61 9.51
C LEU A 310 -3.54 13.03 10.86
N ARG A 311 -2.32 12.52 10.95
CA ARG A 311 -1.86 11.85 12.16
C ARG A 311 -0.41 12.18 12.49
N ASP A 312 -0.15 12.48 13.78
CA ASP A 312 1.20 12.75 14.32
C ASP A 312 1.97 13.76 13.44
N LEU A 313 1.37 14.96 13.33
CA LEU A 313 1.88 16.08 12.54
C LEU A 313 2.09 17.28 13.49
N PRO A 314 3.25 17.41 14.13
CA PRO A 314 3.47 18.39 15.19
C PRO A 314 3.46 19.85 14.72
N MET A 315 3.61 20.10 13.41
CA MET A 315 3.57 21.43 12.80
C MET A 315 2.14 21.82 12.31
N VAL A 316 1.13 20.97 12.58
CA VAL A 316 -0.28 21.23 12.24
C VAL A 316 -0.97 21.81 13.46
N ASP A 317 -1.47 23.03 13.33
CA ASP A 317 -2.20 23.80 14.35
C ASP A 317 -3.62 24.20 13.89
N ASP A 318 -4.29 25.04 14.64
CA ASP A 318 -5.65 25.50 14.38
C ASP A 318 -5.84 26.13 12.99
N GLN A 319 -4.81 26.78 12.45
CA GLN A 319 -4.86 27.41 11.13
C GLN A 319 -5.12 26.37 10.02
N ALA A 320 -4.54 25.18 10.16
CA ALA A 320 -4.74 24.09 9.19
C ALA A 320 -6.21 23.71 9.00
N MET A 321 -7.01 23.84 10.06
CA MET A 321 -8.41 23.41 10.05
C MET A 321 -9.33 24.29 9.20
N GLU A 322 -8.86 25.44 8.74
CA GLU A 322 -9.55 26.21 7.70
C GLU A 322 -9.73 25.45 6.38
N VAL A 323 -8.94 24.39 6.14
CA VAL A 323 -9.10 23.48 4.99
C VAL A 323 -10.51 22.91 4.91
N PHE A 324 -11.16 22.69 6.04
CA PHE A 324 -12.50 22.08 6.11
C PHE A 324 -13.61 22.98 5.55
N THR A 325 -13.36 24.26 5.36
CA THR A 325 -14.33 25.17 4.72
C THR A 325 -14.50 24.88 3.22
N ASP A 326 -13.57 24.13 2.60
CA ASP A 326 -13.55 23.86 1.16
C ASP A 326 -13.21 22.39 0.82
N LEU A 327 -13.77 21.44 1.58
CA LEU A 327 -13.74 20.00 1.31
C LEU A 327 -15.17 19.43 1.29
N PRO A 328 -16.00 19.79 0.29
CA PRO A 328 -17.45 19.53 0.31
C PRO A 328 -17.82 18.04 0.20
N GLU A 329 -16.94 17.19 -0.32
CA GLU A 329 -17.20 15.76 -0.53
C GLU A 329 -16.68 14.88 0.61
N LEU A 330 -16.09 15.47 1.68
CA LEU A 330 -15.43 14.72 2.74
C LEU A 330 -16.47 13.95 3.59
N LYS A 331 -16.34 12.61 3.58
CA LYS A 331 -17.22 11.68 4.29
C LYS A 331 -16.57 11.07 5.53
N ARG A 332 -15.27 10.92 5.52
CA ARG A 332 -14.51 10.30 6.61
C ARG A 332 -13.30 11.15 6.96
N LEU A 333 -13.22 11.56 8.22
CA LEU A 333 -12.12 12.38 8.75
C LEU A 333 -11.54 11.71 9.99
N TYR A 334 -10.20 11.63 10.03
CA TYR A 334 -9.43 11.10 11.14
C TYR A 334 -8.38 12.15 11.55
N LEU A 335 -8.46 12.61 12.79
CA LEU A 335 -7.55 13.59 13.40
C LEU A 335 -6.92 12.93 14.62
N HIS A 336 -5.70 12.44 14.46
CA HIS A 336 -5.04 11.63 15.48
C HIS A 336 -3.71 12.25 15.91
N GLU A 337 -3.45 12.28 17.22
CA GLU A 337 -2.15 12.69 17.75
C GLU A 337 -1.73 14.10 17.23
N LEU A 338 -2.69 15.05 17.26
CA LEU A 338 -2.51 16.44 16.82
C LEU A 338 -2.59 17.36 18.05
N GLU A 339 -1.49 17.46 18.78
CA GLU A 339 -1.42 18.08 20.10
C GLU A 339 -1.62 19.61 20.08
N SER A 340 -1.35 20.24 18.93
CA SER A 340 -1.47 21.70 18.75
C SER A 340 -2.88 22.14 18.32
N LEU A 341 -3.82 21.20 18.12
CA LEU A 341 -5.22 21.54 17.80
C LEU A 341 -6.01 21.86 19.06
N SER A 342 -6.77 22.95 19.00
CA SER A 342 -7.70 23.37 20.03
C SER A 342 -9.14 23.49 19.50
N ASP A 343 -10.07 23.85 20.36
CA ASP A 343 -11.45 24.14 19.98
C ASP A 343 -11.56 25.23 18.91
N SER A 344 -10.62 26.18 18.87
CA SER A 344 -10.62 27.28 17.90
C SER A 344 -10.50 26.77 16.46
N GLY A 345 -9.55 25.86 16.20
CA GLY A 345 -9.40 25.23 14.88
C GLY A 345 -10.54 24.27 14.58
N LEU A 346 -10.90 23.43 15.56
CA LEU A 346 -11.92 22.39 15.42
C LEU A 346 -13.35 22.95 15.22
N GLU A 347 -13.60 24.23 15.50
CA GLU A 347 -14.86 24.90 15.15
C GLU A 347 -15.17 24.81 13.64
N ASN A 348 -14.16 24.75 12.79
CA ASN A 348 -14.32 24.61 11.34
C ASN A 348 -14.94 23.27 10.91
N LEU A 349 -14.97 22.25 11.79
CA LEU A 349 -15.67 20.98 11.54
C LEU A 349 -17.13 21.17 11.13
N LYS A 350 -17.80 22.19 11.66
CA LYS A 350 -19.20 22.51 11.32
C LYS A 350 -19.45 22.73 9.83
N SER A 351 -18.41 23.01 9.03
CA SER A 351 -18.50 23.19 7.57
C SER A 351 -18.65 21.87 6.82
N LEU A 352 -18.26 20.73 7.41
CA LEU A 352 -18.20 19.42 6.75
C LEU A 352 -19.56 18.71 6.75
N GLN A 353 -20.57 19.30 6.08
CA GLN A 353 -21.94 18.78 6.11
C GLN A 353 -22.13 17.41 5.43
N SER A 354 -21.15 16.94 4.64
CA SER A 354 -21.15 15.60 4.02
C SER A 354 -20.54 14.52 4.92
N LEU A 355 -20.02 14.90 6.11
CA LEU A 355 -19.28 13.99 6.97
C LEU A 355 -20.20 12.93 7.57
N GLU A 356 -19.79 11.66 7.40
CA GLU A 356 -20.49 10.49 7.92
C GLU A 356 -19.74 9.82 9.08
N LEU A 357 -18.41 9.97 9.11
CA LEU A 357 -17.54 9.40 10.13
C LEU A 357 -16.48 10.43 10.55
N LEU A 358 -16.36 10.63 11.86
CA LEU A 358 -15.31 11.44 12.48
C LEU A 358 -14.63 10.63 13.58
N ASP A 359 -13.30 10.57 13.54
CA ASP A 359 -12.48 9.94 14.58
C ASP A 359 -11.42 10.93 15.06
N ILE A 360 -11.54 11.33 16.33
CA ILE A 360 -10.59 12.21 17.00
C ILE A 360 -9.93 11.42 18.13
N TRP A 361 -8.61 11.34 18.08
CA TRP A 361 -7.82 10.61 19.06
C TRP A 361 -6.56 11.38 19.46
N THR A 362 -6.34 11.52 20.75
CA THR A 362 -5.18 12.24 21.31
C THR A 362 -5.09 13.68 20.77
N VAL A 363 -6.15 14.46 21.05
CA VAL A 363 -6.22 15.89 20.82
C VAL A 363 -6.57 16.54 22.17
N PRO A 364 -5.58 16.74 23.04
CA PRO A 364 -5.82 17.05 24.47
C PRO A 364 -6.44 18.42 24.72
N GLN A 365 -6.29 19.37 23.78
CA GLN A 365 -6.87 20.72 23.92
C GLN A 365 -8.32 20.81 23.38
N MET A 366 -8.88 19.72 22.83
CA MET A 366 -10.29 19.62 22.48
C MET A 366 -11.13 19.50 23.75
N THR A 367 -12.15 20.36 23.88
CA THR A 367 -13.12 20.36 25.01
C THR A 367 -14.56 20.18 24.51
N ASP A 368 -15.53 20.37 25.41
CA ASP A 368 -16.97 20.31 25.12
C ASP A 368 -17.41 21.36 24.08
N ALA A 369 -16.63 22.42 23.86
CA ALA A 369 -16.90 23.42 22.83
C ALA A 369 -16.83 22.85 21.43
N THR A 370 -15.85 21.98 21.15
CA THR A 370 -15.77 21.25 19.87
C THR A 370 -16.98 20.34 19.64
N VAL A 371 -17.55 19.75 20.70
CA VAL A 371 -18.73 18.88 20.57
C VAL A 371 -19.94 19.64 20.05
N GLU A 372 -20.02 20.97 20.28
CA GLU A 372 -21.07 21.84 19.68
C GLU A 372 -20.90 21.90 18.15
N ALA A 373 -19.69 22.08 17.67
CA ALA A 373 -19.41 22.08 16.23
C ALA A 373 -19.72 20.69 15.59
N ILE A 374 -19.37 19.59 16.29
CA ILE A 374 -19.68 18.23 15.86
C ILE A 374 -21.19 17.98 15.81
N ALA A 375 -21.97 18.51 16.79
CA ALA A 375 -23.43 18.37 16.85
C ALA A 375 -24.15 19.04 15.65
N ALA A 376 -23.50 20.02 14.99
CA ALA A 376 -24.00 20.63 13.76
C ALA A 376 -23.88 19.75 12.53
N LEU A 377 -23.17 18.60 12.60
CA LEU A 377 -22.95 17.67 11.49
C LEU A 377 -24.17 16.76 11.29
N SER A 378 -25.11 17.19 10.48
CA SER A 378 -26.43 16.54 10.31
C SER A 378 -26.38 15.15 9.70
N ASN A 379 -25.26 14.74 9.06
CA ASN A 379 -25.10 13.45 8.40
C ASN A 379 -24.18 12.49 9.15
N LEU A 380 -23.66 12.88 10.32
CA LEU A 380 -22.70 12.06 11.08
C LEU A 380 -23.38 10.82 11.65
N LYS A 381 -22.87 9.63 11.29
CA LYS A 381 -23.35 8.31 11.70
C LYS A 381 -22.42 7.64 12.70
N GLY A 382 -21.10 7.85 12.53
CA GLY A 382 -20.07 7.29 13.37
C GLY A 382 -19.18 8.39 13.98
N LEU A 383 -18.96 8.32 15.28
CA LEU A 383 -18.10 9.25 16.01
C LEU A 383 -17.20 8.48 16.98
N SER A 384 -15.93 8.85 16.98
CA SER A 384 -14.97 8.40 17.98
C SER A 384 -14.30 9.62 18.60
N ILE A 385 -14.33 9.73 19.92
CA ILE A 385 -13.65 10.76 20.73
C ILE A 385 -12.88 10.03 21.81
N ARG A 386 -11.56 10.10 21.74
CA ARG A 386 -10.67 9.36 22.66
C ARG A 386 -9.51 10.23 23.08
N THR A 387 -9.17 10.18 24.37
CA THR A 387 -8.00 10.89 24.93
C THR A 387 -8.07 12.41 24.61
N THR A 388 -9.16 13.04 25.04
CA THR A 388 -9.42 14.47 24.85
C THR A 388 -9.80 15.13 26.20
N GLY A 389 -10.00 16.45 26.20
CA GLY A 389 -10.41 17.22 27.38
C GLY A 389 -11.94 17.35 27.57
N VAL A 390 -12.77 16.54 26.89
CA VAL A 390 -14.22 16.55 27.02
C VAL A 390 -14.67 16.06 28.39
N THR A 391 -15.85 16.54 28.84
CA THR A 391 -16.46 16.21 30.13
C THR A 391 -17.85 15.60 29.95
N ASP A 392 -18.57 15.39 31.06
CA ASP A 392 -19.97 14.94 31.03
C ASP A 392 -20.91 15.92 30.30
N ALA A 393 -20.53 17.20 30.15
CA ALA A 393 -21.32 18.17 29.41
C ALA A 393 -21.45 17.85 27.92
N ALA A 394 -20.51 17.09 27.35
CA ALA A 394 -20.60 16.59 25.99
C ALA A 394 -21.73 15.56 25.80
N VAL A 395 -22.02 14.76 26.82
CA VAL A 395 -22.91 13.60 26.75
C VAL A 395 -24.30 13.94 26.23
N ASP A 396 -24.90 15.00 26.75
CA ASP A 396 -26.26 15.41 26.35
C ASP A 396 -26.35 15.84 24.89
N LYS A 397 -25.29 16.49 24.39
CA LYS A 397 -25.19 16.90 22.99
C LYS A 397 -25.07 15.68 22.08
N LEU A 398 -24.22 14.68 22.44
CA LEU A 398 -24.05 13.43 21.69
C LEU A 398 -25.33 12.61 21.63
N LEU A 399 -26.09 12.56 22.74
CA LEU A 399 -27.38 11.87 22.80
C LEU A 399 -28.43 12.51 21.88
N ALA A 400 -28.39 13.84 21.74
CA ALA A 400 -29.33 14.61 20.92
C ALA A 400 -29.06 14.49 19.41
N MET A 401 -27.89 13.98 18.98
CA MET A 401 -27.58 13.85 17.54
C MET A 401 -28.45 12.78 16.88
N PRO A 402 -29.27 13.13 15.85
CA PRO A 402 -30.34 12.26 15.37
C PRO A 402 -29.85 11.08 14.55
N LYS A 403 -28.76 11.23 13.82
CA LYS A 403 -28.22 10.19 12.93
C LYS A 403 -27.02 9.46 13.52
N LEU A 404 -26.55 9.84 14.70
CA LEU A 404 -25.41 9.19 15.34
C LEU A 404 -25.81 7.80 15.84
N GLU A 405 -25.27 6.77 15.18
CA GLU A 405 -25.61 5.37 15.41
C GLU A 405 -24.49 4.59 16.09
N SER A 406 -23.23 5.00 15.88
CA SER A 406 -22.04 4.36 16.43
C SER A 406 -21.18 5.37 17.16
N LEU A 407 -20.84 5.07 18.41
CA LEU A 407 -20.04 5.95 19.27
C LEU A 407 -18.93 5.14 19.94
N THR A 408 -17.69 5.62 19.80
CA THR A 408 -16.56 5.25 20.66
C THR A 408 -16.25 6.48 21.52
N PHE A 409 -16.39 6.36 22.84
CA PHE A 409 -16.23 7.46 23.76
C PHE A 409 -15.51 6.98 25.02
N LYS A 410 -14.19 6.95 24.96
CA LYS A 410 -13.36 6.35 26.00
C LYS A 410 -12.04 7.08 26.19
N ASP A 411 -11.37 6.76 27.28
CA ASP A 411 -10.07 7.35 27.67
C ASP A 411 -10.12 8.88 27.81
N ASN A 412 -11.31 9.46 28.09
CA ASN A 412 -11.52 10.87 28.37
C ASN A 412 -11.56 11.07 29.89
N ALA A 413 -10.46 11.51 30.47
CA ALA A 413 -10.21 11.49 31.91
C ALA A 413 -11.22 12.32 32.76
N SER A 414 -11.88 13.33 32.14
CA SER A 414 -12.85 14.20 32.79
C SER A 414 -14.30 13.73 32.65
N VAL A 415 -14.53 12.57 32.02
CA VAL A 415 -15.86 11.94 31.91
C VAL A 415 -16.05 10.97 33.06
N THR A 416 -17.18 11.11 33.79
CA THR A 416 -17.50 10.27 34.94
C THR A 416 -18.22 8.98 34.52
N GLU A 417 -18.25 7.99 35.44
CA GLU A 417 -19.07 6.77 35.23
C GLU A 417 -20.56 7.09 35.03
N GLU A 418 -21.05 8.18 35.63
CA GLU A 418 -22.46 8.63 35.48
C GLU A 418 -22.69 9.10 34.06
N GLY A 419 -21.77 9.90 33.48
CA GLY A 419 -21.81 10.31 32.10
C GLY A 419 -21.82 9.13 31.14
N LEU A 420 -20.94 8.13 31.35
CA LEU A 420 -20.90 6.91 30.55
C LEU A 420 -22.19 6.07 30.67
N LYS A 421 -22.76 5.92 31.87
CA LYS A 421 -24.05 5.24 32.09
C LYS A 421 -25.21 5.95 31.33
N LYS A 422 -25.17 7.26 31.25
CA LYS A 422 -26.16 8.05 30.52
C LYS A 422 -26.11 7.78 29.03
N LEU A 423 -24.90 7.64 28.43
CA LEU A 423 -24.71 7.22 27.04
C LEU A 423 -25.32 5.84 26.76
N ALA A 424 -25.17 4.88 27.67
CA ALA A 424 -25.73 3.54 27.53
C ALA A 424 -27.28 3.52 27.49
N GLY A 425 -27.93 4.57 27.89
CA GLY A 425 -29.41 4.71 27.86
C GLY A 425 -29.99 4.86 26.45
N LYS A 426 -29.21 5.25 25.44
CA LYS A 426 -29.62 5.31 24.00
C LYS A 426 -29.36 3.99 23.30
N LYS A 427 -30.22 3.59 22.38
CA LYS A 427 -30.01 2.40 21.55
C LYS A 427 -28.98 2.72 20.45
N TRP A 428 -27.76 2.21 20.60
CA TRP A 428 -26.67 2.33 19.64
C TRP A 428 -26.60 1.11 18.74
N LYS A 429 -26.12 1.27 17.52
CA LYS A 429 -25.63 0.14 16.71
C LYS A 429 -24.32 -0.40 17.28
N LYS A 430 -23.45 0.52 17.71
CA LYS A 430 -22.20 0.20 18.40
C LYS A 430 -21.91 1.29 19.43
N LEU A 431 -21.68 0.88 20.68
CA LEU A 431 -21.18 1.74 21.74
C LEU A 431 -19.92 1.11 22.32
N ASP A 432 -18.83 1.87 22.40
CA ASP A 432 -17.58 1.49 23.04
C ASP A 432 -17.19 2.61 24.01
N THR A 433 -17.27 2.33 25.31
CA THR A 433 -16.90 3.25 26.41
C THR A 433 -15.64 2.78 27.15
N GLY A 434 -14.98 1.75 26.65
CA GLY A 434 -13.74 1.23 27.26
C GLY A 434 -13.97 0.30 28.47
N ASN A 435 -15.21 -0.10 28.79
CA ASN A 435 -15.57 -0.98 29.91
C ASN A 435 -15.89 -2.39 29.43
#